data_777c5ac783a1be39a9eddaee6fd9edd9
#
_entry.id   777c5ac783a1be39a9eddaee6fd9edd9
#
_cell.length_a   1.000
_cell.length_b   1.000
_cell.length_c   1.000
_cell.angle_alpha   90.00
_cell.angle_beta   90.00
_cell.angle_gamma   90.00
#
_symmetry.space_group_name_H-M   'P 1'
#
loop_
_entity.id
_entity.type
_entity.pdbx_description
1 polymer ?
#
loop_
_entity_poly.entity_id
_entity_poly.type
_entity_poly.pdbx_seq_one_letter_code
_entity_poly.pdbx_strand_id
1 'polypeptide(L)'
;MTKIVLKFLLLLFVPFFAQARDTDSLRVLWVGNSYTYYNDMPSTVRQIAATQKVKLSCTRFLKGGERLSGHLKNQKLLDAIAAGGWDYVILQEQSSAPAMPTRQVAREVYPAARTLDSLVHVASPDARVIFYMTWGHKNGNRFPIPEYPPANSYGTMQERLITSYLEMAYDNDAWCAPVGMAWRRVRAERPDYVLYAQDCFHPGPLGSYLAAKVIFTTIYGKPYQTACTLDFPAEQAEYIQRVAQQTVLENLTLLNIKR
;
A
#
# COMPACT_ATOMS: atom_id res chain seq x y z
N MET A 1 -8.11 -9.03 70.55
CA MET A 1 -8.95 -9.73 69.54
C MET A 1 -8.91 -8.92 68.24
N THR A 2 -8.01 -9.27 67.33
CA THR A 2 -7.77 -8.53 66.06
C THR A 2 -8.57 -9.20 64.95
N LYS A 3 -9.57 -8.49 64.38
CA LYS A 3 -10.35 -9.01 63.29
C LYS A 3 -9.60 -8.86 61.94
N ILE A 4 -9.25 -9.98 61.35
CA ILE A 4 -8.72 -10.03 59.98
C ILE A 4 -9.86 -9.92 59.00
N VAL A 5 -9.89 -8.84 58.21
CA VAL A 5 -10.83 -8.65 57.09
C VAL A 5 -10.19 -9.18 55.83
N LEU A 6 -10.69 -10.34 55.38
CA LEU A 6 -10.25 -10.97 54.13
C LEU A 6 -10.97 -10.29 52.95
N LYS A 7 -10.26 -9.48 52.17
CA LYS A 7 -10.80 -8.90 50.91
C LYS A 7 -10.74 -9.95 49.82
N PHE A 8 -11.90 -10.44 49.37
CA PHE A 8 -12.03 -11.24 48.16
C PHE A 8 -11.90 -10.36 46.95
N LEU A 9 -10.83 -10.57 46.16
CA LEU A 9 -10.66 -9.94 44.84
C LEU A 9 -11.42 -10.77 43.80
N LEU A 10 -12.58 -10.27 43.39
CA LEU A 10 -13.38 -10.90 42.32
C LEU A 10 -12.74 -10.63 40.97
N LEU A 11 -12.00 -11.59 40.41
CA LEU A 11 -11.52 -11.55 39.03
C LEU A 11 -12.70 -11.75 38.08
N LEU A 12 -13.17 -10.67 37.49
CA LEU A 12 -14.11 -10.71 36.36
C LEU A 12 -13.45 -11.31 35.14
N PHE A 13 -13.75 -12.57 34.88
CA PHE A 13 -13.38 -13.25 33.64
C PHE A 13 -14.28 -12.71 32.52
N VAL A 14 -13.80 -11.73 31.75
CA VAL A 14 -14.45 -11.30 30.51
C VAL A 14 -14.13 -12.36 29.45
N PRO A 15 -15.13 -13.11 28.95
CA PRO A 15 -14.85 -14.06 27.89
C PRO A 15 -14.45 -13.30 26.62
N PHE A 16 -13.22 -13.46 26.21
CA PHE A 16 -12.74 -12.99 24.94
C PHE A 16 -13.35 -13.89 23.85
N PHE A 17 -14.45 -13.46 23.25
CA PHE A 17 -14.99 -14.11 22.06
C PHE A 17 -14.00 -13.90 20.92
N ALA A 18 -13.07 -14.83 20.78
CA ALA A 18 -12.30 -14.95 19.56
C ALA A 18 -13.29 -15.27 18.42
N GLN A 19 -13.60 -14.28 17.62
CA GLN A 19 -14.38 -14.46 16.40
C GLN A 19 -13.64 -15.49 15.55
N ALA A 20 -14.29 -16.60 15.22
CA ALA A 20 -13.68 -17.68 14.43
C ALA A 20 -13.09 -17.07 13.16
N ARG A 21 -11.78 -17.19 13.00
CA ARG A 21 -11.05 -16.71 11.81
C ARG A 21 -11.58 -17.53 10.62
N ASP A 22 -12.11 -16.88 9.59
CA ASP A 22 -12.26 -17.51 8.28
C ASP A 22 -10.86 -17.79 7.76
N THR A 23 -10.36 -19.00 8.03
CA THR A 23 -9.00 -19.44 7.73
C THR A 23 -8.72 -19.49 6.22
N ASP A 24 -9.74 -19.35 5.40
CA ASP A 24 -9.71 -19.47 3.94
C ASP A 24 -9.43 -18.12 3.22
N SER A 25 -9.39 -17.01 3.93
CA SER A 25 -9.29 -15.66 3.34
C SER A 25 -8.19 -14.83 3.99
N LEU A 26 -7.25 -14.32 3.19
CA LEU A 26 -6.24 -13.36 3.64
C LEU A 26 -6.89 -12.00 3.91
N ARG A 27 -6.66 -11.46 5.09
CA ARG A 27 -7.20 -10.17 5.52
C ARG A 27 -6.25 -9.04 5.16
N VAL A 28 -6.71 -8.13 4.32
CA VAL A 28 -5.93 -7.00 3.82
C VAL A 28 -6.53 -5.69 4.32
N LEU A 29 -5.76 -4.93 5.07
CA LEU A 29 -6.10 -3.57 5.49
C LEU A 29 -5.49 -2.57 4.51
N TRP A 30 -6.32 -1.67 3.98
CA TRP A 30 -5.91 -0.61 3.06
C TRP A 30 -5.98 0.73 3.76
N VAL A 31 -4.87 1.44 3.83
CA VAL A 31 -4.75 2.78 4.40
C VAL A 31 -4.14 3.69 3.35
N GLY A 32 -4.85 4.75 2.95
CA GLY A 32 -4.38 5.63 1.88
C GLY A 32 -5.42 6.65 1.45
N ASN A 33 -5.36 7.04 0.20
CA ASN A 33 -6.19 8.11 -0.35
C ASN A 33 -6.73 7.81 -1.75
N SER A 34 -6.96 8.85 -2.56
CA SER A 34 -7.51 8.72 -3.91
C SER A 34 -6.67 7.83 -4.83
N TYR A 35 -5.37 7.77 -4.65
CA TYR A 35 -4.50 6.88 -5.44
C TYR A 35 -4.82 5.40 -5.23
N THR A 36 -5.47 5.07 -4.12
CA THR A 36 -5.93 3.72 -3.80
C THR A 36 -7.40 3.49 -4.17
N TYR A 37 -8.30 4.46 -3.95
CA TYR A 37 -9.72 4.21 -4.21
C TYR A 37 -10.19 4.49 -5.64
N TYR A 38 -9.42 5.22 -6.46
CA TYR A 38 -9.78 5.44 -7.85
C TYR A 38 -9.93 4.11 -8.59
N ASN A 39 -10.99 4.02 -9.42
CA ASN A 39 -11.37 2.82 -10.17
C ASN A 39 -11.51 1.56 -9.29
N ASP A 40 -11.84 1.75 -8.02
CA ASP A 40 -11.98 0.67 -7.02
C ASP A 40 -10.81 -0.35 -7.04
N MET A 41 -9.58 0.16 -7.01
CA MET A 41 -8.37 -0.65 -7.13
C MET A 41 -8.29 -1.80 -6.12
N PRO A 42 -8.70 -1.68 -4.82
CA PRO A 42 -8.73 -2.83 -3.90
C PRO A 42 -9.67 -3.96 -4.35
N SER A 43 -10.81 -3.65 -4.98
CA SER A 43 -11.66 -4.68 -5.58
C SER A 43 -11.01 -5.32 -6.81
N THR A 44 -10.30 -4.54 -7.61
CA THR A 44 -9.50 -5.04 -8.73
C THR A 44 -8.43 -6.03 -8.25
N VAL A 45 -7.71 -5.72 -7.16
CA VAL A 45 -6.75 -6.65 -6.54
C VAL A 45 -7.43 -7.94 -6.11
N ARG A 46 -8.62 -7.85 -5.49
CA ARG A 46 -9.40 -9.03 -5.08
C ARG A 46 -9.84 -9.89 -6.27
N GLN A 47 -10.25 -9.27 -7.38
CA GLN A 47 -10.62 -9.98 -8.61
C GLN A 47 -9.42 -10.71 -9.21
N ILE A 48 -8.26 -10.04 -9.30
CA ILE A 48 -7.01 -10.66 -9.77
C ILE A 48 -6.64 -11.84 -8.87
N ALA A 49 -6.70 -11.69 -7.54
CA ALA A 49 -6.41 -12.73 -6.59
C ALA A 49 -7.32 -13.97 -6.78
N ALA A 50 -8.60 -13.75 -7.01
CA ALA A 50 -9.57 -14.83 -7.24
C ALA A 50 -9.21 -15.68 -8.47
N THR A 51 -8.65 -15.08 -9.55
CA THR A 51 -8.17 -15.85 -10.71
C THR A 51 -6.99 -16.76 -10.38
N GLN A 52 -6.26 -16.44 -9.31
CA GLN A 52 -5.14 -17.24 -8.79
C GLN A 52 -5.57 -18.14 -7.61
N LYS A 53 -6.87 -18.34 -7.39
CA LYS A 53 -7.47 -19.10 -6.28
C LYS A 53 -7.08 -18.58 -4.89
N VAL A 54 -6.79 -17.28 -4.78
CA VAL A 54 -6.52 -16.59 -3.51
C VAL A 54 -7.74 -15.77 -3.14
N LYS A 55 -8.27 -16.01 -1.94
CA LYS A 55 -9.38 -15.20 -1.39
C LYS A 55 -8.80 -14.05 -0.59
N LEU A 56 -9.23 -12.83 -0.87
CA LEU A 56 -8.88 -11.63 -0.10
C LEU A 56 -10.12 -11.00 0.53
N SER A 57 -10.03 -10.69 1.82
CA SER A 57 -10.97 -9.84 2.54
C SER A 57 -10.34 -8.46 2.74
N CYS A 58 -10.96 -7.42 2.19
CA CYS A 58 -10.39 -6.08 2.13
C CYS A 58 -11.16 -5.11 3.04
N THR A 59 -10.49 -4.56 4.07
CA THR A 59 -10.98 -3.45 4.87
C THR A 59 -10.28 -2.16 4.43
N ARG A 60 -11.00 -1.03 4.36
CA ARG A 60 -10.52 0.18 3.70
C ARG A 60 -10.66 1.40 4.59
N PHE A 61 -9.58 2.14 4.77
CA PHE A 61 -9.54 3.48 5.36
C PHE A 61 -8.90 4.43 4.34
N LEU A 62 -9.74 4.93 3.43
CA LEU A 62 -9.31 5.70 2.27
C LEU A 62 -10.02 7.05 2.28
N LYS A 63 -9.24 8.15 2.28
CA LYS A 63 -9.77 9.51 2.26
C LYS A 63 -8.98 10.37 1.28
N GLY A 64 -9.67 11.11 0.42
CA GLY A 64 -9.04 11.93 -0.62
C GLY A 64 -7.99 12.89 -0.06
N GLY A 65 -6.79 12.88 -0.64
CA GLY A 65 -5.67 13.73 -0.25
C GLY A 65 -5.06 13.45 1.12
N GLU A 66 -5.53 12.43 1.87
CA GLU A 66 -5.08 12.17 3.23
C GLU A 66 -3.64 11.68 3.25
N ARG A 67 -2.93 12.06 4.32
CA ARG A 67 -1.57 11.62 4.66
C ARG A 67 -1.61 10.49 5.69
N LEU A 68 -0.55 9.71 5.79
CA LEU A 68 -0.42 8.72 6.87
C LEU A 68 -0.50 9.37 8.25
N SER A 69 0.04 10.58 8.42
CA SER A 69 -0.07 11.37 9.66
C SER A 69 -1.51 11.78 10.00
N GLY A 70 -2.36 11.99 9.00
CA GLY A 70 -3.80 12.25 9.21
C GLY A 70 -4.55 10.97 9.58
N HIS A 71 -4.17 9.85 9.01
CA HIS A 71 -4.72 8.53 9.36
C HIS A 71 -4.45 8.15 10.82
N LEU A 72 -3.34 8.57 11.43
CA LEU A 72 -3.06 8.41 12.86
C LEU A 72 -4.06 9.12 13.78
N LYS A 73 -4.89 10.03 13.24
CA LYS A 73 -5.98 10.70 13.97
C LYS A 73 -7.35 10.06 13.75
N ASN A 74 -7.41 8.99 12.94
CA ASN A 74 -8.65 8.29 12.65
C ASN A 74 -8.87 7.15 13.66
N GLN A 75 -9.69 7.40 14.69
CA GLN A 75 -9.92 6.42 15.75
C GLN A 75 -10.45 5.08 15.21
N LYS A 76 -11.32 5.09 14.19
CA LYS A 76 -11.85 3.85 13.60
C LYS A 76 -10.75 3.00 12.95
N LEU A 77 -9.75 3.65 12.34
CA LEU A 77 -8.57 2.94 11.82
C LEU A 77 -7.73 2.37 12.95
N LEU A 78 -7.47 3.16 14.00
CA LEU A 78 -6.69 2.70 15.15
C LEU A 78 -7.37 1.52 15.85
N ASP A 79 -8.69 1.56 16.00
CA ASP A 79 -9.49 0.45 16.55
C ASP A 79 -9.39 -0.80 15.65
N ALA A 80 -9.44 -0.63 14.32
CA ALA A 80 -9.30 -1.73 13.37
C ALA A 80 -7.88 -2.34 13.39
N ILE A 81 -6.83 -1.52 13.54
CA ILE A 81 -5.47 -2.01 13.72
C ILE A 81 -5.36 -2.78 15.05
N ALA A 82 -5.86 -2.21 16.14
CA ALA A 82 -5.81 -2.82 17.48
C ALA A 82 -6.60 -4.13 17.57
N ALA A 83 -7.66 -4.31 16.79
CA ALA A 83 -8.40 -5.57 16.68
C ALA A 83 -7.55 -6.71 16.11
N GLY A 84 -6.48 -6.41 15.37
CA GLY A 84 -5.50 -7.36 14.89
C GLY A 84 -5.99 -8.38 13.88
N GLY A 85 -5.17 -9.42 13.67
CA GLY A 85 -5.47 -10.52 12.76
C GLY A 85 -5.33 -10.17 11.28
N TRP A 86 -4.54 -9.17 10.96
CA TRP A 86 -4.22 -8.80 9.58
C TRP A 86 -3.12 -9.71 9.03
N ASP A 87 -3.26 -10.11 7.77
CA ASP A 87 -2.19 -10.80 7.03
C ASP A 87 -1.34 -9.77 6.27
N TYR A 88 -2.00 -8.77 5.67
CA TYR A 88 -1.33 -7.68 4.96
C TYR A 88 -1.92 -6.33 5.36
N VAL A 89 -1.06 -5.31 5.50
CA VAL A 89 -1.46 -3.91 5.68
C VAL A 89 -0.78 -3.07 4.62
N ILE A 90 -1.57 -2.43 3.77
CA ILE A 90 -1.06 -1.61 2.67
C ILE A 90 -1.14 -0.15 3.06
N LEU A 91 0.01 0.51 3.14
CA LEU A 91 0.15 1.91 3.52
C LEU A 91 0.54 2.74 2.30
N GLN A 92 -0.29 3.72 1.93
CA GLN A 92 -0.05 4.65 0.84
C GLN A 92 -0.08 6.09 1.34
N GLU A 93 1.06 6.78 1.20
CA GLU A 93 1.21 8.19 1.57
C GLU A 93 0.61 9.12 0.49
N GLN A 94 0.37 10.37 0.81
CA GLN A 94 -0.09 11.40 -0.12
C GLN A 94 0.87 11.53 -1.32
N SER A 95 0.34 11.73 -2.51
CA SER A 95 1.04 11.58 -3.79
C SER A 95 2.33 12.37 -3.94
N SER A 96 2.40 13.59 -3.39
CA SER A 96 3.56 14.47 -3.51
C SER A 96 4.48 14.44 -2.29
N ALA A 97 3.98 14.09 -1.11
CA ALA A 97 4.72 14.20 0.13
C ALA A 97 6.05 13.42 0.13
N PRO A 98 6.12 12.16 -0.36
CA PRO A 98 7.40 11.45 -0.41
C PRO A 98 8.37 11.98 -1.49
N ALA A 99 7.90 12.82 -2.41
CA ALA A 99 8.76 13.43 -3.44
C ALA A 99 9.42 14.75 -2.99
N MET A 100 9.12 15.25 -1.78
CA MET A 100 9.67 16.50 -1.24
C MET A 100 11.15 16.36 -0.84
N PRO A 101 11.84 17.47 -0.48
CA PRO A 101 13.22 17.42 0.00
C PRO A 101 13.40 16.39 1.12
N THR A 102 14.52 15.65 1.13
CA THR A 102 14.80 14.57 2.09
C THR A 102 14.56 14.99 3.54
N ARG A 103 15.02 16.21 3.92
CA ARG A 103 14.79 16.73 5.28
C ARG A 103 13.30 16.89 5.62
N GLN A 104 12.47 17.27 4.64
CA GLN A 104 11.04 17.40 4.84
C GLN A 104 10.37 16.01 4.93
N VAL A 105 10.73 15.07 4.06
CA VAL A 105 10.24 13.69 4.09
C VAL A 105 10.56 13.04 5.43
N ALA A 106 11.81 13.17 5.90
CA ALA A 106 12.25 12.63 7.19
C ALA A 106 11.47 13.19 8.38
N ARG A 107 11.03 14.44 8.30
CA ARG A 107 10.25 15.10 9.36
C ARG A 107 8.75 14.81 9.28
N GLU A 108 8.18 14.73 8.10
CA GLU A 108 6.72 14.78 7.88
C GLU A 108 6.11 13.44 7.41
N VAL A 109 6.92 12.53 6.85
CA VAL A 109 6.45 11.27 6.27
C VAL A 109 6.88 10.06 7.11
N TYR A 110 8.18 9.90 7.33
CA TYR A 110 8.73 8.69 7.98
C TYR A 110 8.22 8.46 9.41
N PRO A 111 8.00 9.49 10.27
CA PRO A 111 7.48 9.23 11.61
C PRO A 111 6.08 8.60 11.61
N ALA A 112 5.19 9.04 10.70
CA ALA A 112 3.85 8.49 10.59
C ALA A 112 3.85 7.07 10.02
N ALA A 113 4.71 6.80 9.02
CA ALA A 113 4.91 5.47 8.47
C ALA A 113 5.37 4.47 9.55
N ARG A 114 6.39 4.84 10.32
CA ARG A 114 6.92 4.04 11.44
C ARG A 114 5.87 3.80 12.53
N THR A 115 5.11 4.83 12.90
CA THR A 115 4.08 4.68 13.93
C THR A 115 2.98 3.71 13.50
N LEU A 116 2.48 3.81 12.26
CA LEU A 116 1.46 2.89 11.76
C LEU A 116 1.99 1.46 11.67
N ASP A 117 3.20 1.27 11.15
CA ASP A 117 3.87 -0.03 11.09
C ASP A 117 4.00 -0.67 12.49
N SER A 118 4.50 0.09 13.46
CA SER A 118 4.65 -0.38 14.85
C SER A 118 3.30 -0.78 15.47
N LEU A 119 2.25 0.02 15.26
CA LEU A 119 0.90 -0.30 15.76
C LEU A 119 0.35 -1.58 15.14
N VAL A 120 0.60 -1.81 13.85
CA VAL A 120 0.21 -3.05 13.16
C VAL A 120 0.91 -4.25 13.78
N HIS A 121 2.23 -4.20 13.96
CA HIS A 121 3.00 -5.34 14.48
C HIS A 121 2.71 -5.63 15.96
N VAL A 122 2.34 -4.62 16.76
CA VAL A 122 1.87 -4.85 18.15
C VAL A 122 0.61 -5.72 18.17
N ALA A 123 -0.34 -5.48 17.26
CA ALA A 123 -1.64 -6.18 17.25
C ALA A 123 -1.67 -7.38 16.29
N SER A 124 -0.78 -7.44 15.32
CA SER A 124 -0.65 -8.49 14.30
C SER A 124 0.84 -8.75 14.03
N PRO A 125 1.56 -9.46 14.90
CA PRO A 125 3.01 -9.65 14.79
C PRO A 125 3.48 -10.28 13.48
N ASP A 126 2.65 -11.15 12.90
CA ASP A 126 2.95 -11.86 11.65
C ASP A 126 2.47 -11.10 10.39
N ALA A 127 1.81 -9.96 10.54
CA ALA A 127 1.33 -9.17 9.41
C ALA A 127 2.51 -8.69 8.55
N ARG A 128 2.28 -8.62 7.24
CA ARG A 128 3.22 -7.98 6.31
C ARG A 128 2.72 -6.56 6.00
N VAL A 129 3.46 -5.57 6.47
CA VAL A 129 3.25 -4.18 6.05
C VAL A 129 3.85 -4.00 4.67
N ILE A 130 3.10 -3.37 3.76
CA ILE A 130 3.50 -3.11 2.38
C ILE A 130 3.36 -1.62 2.12
N PHE A 131 4.46 -0.93 1.92
CA PHE A 131 4.44 0.45 1.44
C PHE A 131 4.14 0.46 -0.06
N TYR A 132 3.01 1.07 -0.42
CA TYR A 132 2.56 1.21 -1.79
C TYR A 132 3.28 2.40 -2.46
N MET A 133 4.39 2.15 -3.15
CA MET A 133 5.14 3.14 -3.91
C MET A 133 4.28 3.72 -5.02
N THR A 134 3.93 4.99 -4.91
CA THR A 134 3.15 5.69 -5.91
C THR A 134 4.00 6.16 -7.10
N TRP A 135 3.37 6.78 -8.08
CA TRP A 135 4.00 7.31 -9.30
C TRP A 135 4.04 8.84 -9.29
N GLY A 136 5.00 9.41 -10.03
CA GLY A 136 5.08 10.85 -10.26
C GLY A 136 3.91 11.36 -11.10
N HIS A 137 3.48 12.59 -10.85
CA HIS A 137 2.51 13.27 -11.70
C HIS A 137 3.03 13.37 -13.13
N LYS A 138 2.14 13.33 -14.13
CA LYS A 138 2.50 13.22 -15.56
C LYS A 138 3.54 14.26 -15.99
N ASN A 139 3.43 15.48 -15.46
CA ASN A 139 4.26 16.62 -15.80
C ASN A 139 5.07 17.16 -14.58
N GLY A 140 5.26 16.36 -13.53
CA GLY A 140 5.78 16.81 -12.25
C GLY A 140 4.69 17.32 -11.32
N ASN A 141 5.07 17.83 -10.14
CA ASN A 141 4.12 18.24 -9.12
C ASN A 141 3.08 19.22 -9.68
N ARG A 142 1.81 18.98 -9.37
CA ARG A 142 0.69 19.79 -9.85
C ARG A 142 0.85 21.28 -9.54
N PHE A 143 1.43 21.58 -8.39
CA PHE A 143 1.80 22.95 -7.99
C PHE A 143 3.32 23.01 -7.98
N PRO A 144 3.95 23.59 -9.02
CA PRO A 144 5.39 23.68 -9.11
C PRO A 144 5.97 24.37 -7.86
N ILE A 145 7.10 23.86 -7.39
CA ILE A 145 7.83 24.37 -6.23
C ILE A 145 9.13 24.99 -6.76
N PRO A 146 9.20 26.32 -6.90
CA PRO A 146 10.38 26.99 -7.45
C PRO A 146 11.66 26.68 -6.68
N GLU A 147 11.55 26.57 -5.36
CA GLU A 147 12.67 26.30 -4.44
C GLU A 147 13.12 24.84 -4.45
N TYR A 148 12.35 23.96 -5.11
CA TYR A 148 12.67 22.53 -5.21
C TYR A 148 12.36 21.95 -6.60
N PRO A 149 13.15 22.29 -7.61
CA PRO A 149 12.96 21.83 -8.99
C PRO A 149 12.81 20.31 -9.16
N PRO A 150 13.44 19.43 -8.33
CA PRO A 150 13.25 17.98 -8.46
C PRO A 150 11.81 17.49 -8.38
N ALA A 151 10.90 18.22 -7.74
CA ALA A 151 9.48 17.87 -7.73
C ALA A 151 8.74 18.28 -9.02
N ASN A 152 9.33 19.14 -9.85
CA ASN A 152 8.64 19.83 -10.94
C ASN A 152 8.74 19.10 -12.30
N SER A 153 9.32 17.91 -12.34
CA SER A 153 9.29 17.05 -13.52
C SER A 153 8.90 15.62 -13.13
N TYR A 154 8.32 14.88 -14.07
CA TYR A 154 8.00 13.47 -13.81
C TYR A 154 9.24 12.66 -13.40
N GLY A 155 10.31 12.77 -14.15
CA GLY A 155 11.51 11.92 -13.95
C GLY A 155 12.08 12.10 -12.55
N THR A 156 12.38 13.34 -12.18
CA THR A 156 13.00 13.66 -10.89
C THR A 156 12.02 13.44 -9.71
N MET A 157 10.72 13.72 -9.89
CA MET A 157 9.69 13.39 -8.91
C MET A 157 9.62 11.87 -8.68
N GLN A 158 9.67 11.07 -9.75
CA GLN A 158 9.63 9.62 -9.65
C GLN A 158 10.86 9.05 -8.93
N GLU A 159 12.06 9.55 -9.19
CA GLU A 159 13.26 9.14 -8.46
C GLU A 159 13.16 9.44 -6.96
N ARG A 160 12.60 10.60 -6.60
CA ARG A 160 12.35 10.94 -5.20
C ARG A 160 11.36 9.99 -4.54
N LEU A 161 10.27 9.65 -5.23
CA LEU A 161 9.28 8.68 -4.74
C LEU A 161 9.92 7.30 -4.53
N ILE A 162 10.70 6.81 -5.48
CA ILE A 162 11.40 5.52 -5.36
C ILE A 162 12.28 5.51 -4.12
N THR A 163 13.14 6.52 -3.96
CA THR A 163 14.04 6.62 -2.80
C THR A 163 13.26 6.59 -1.49
N SER A 164 12.27 7.47 -1.34
CA SER A 164 11.54 7.60 -0.07
C SER A 164 10.73 6.36 0.29
N TYR A 165 10.13 5.67 -0.68
CA TYR A 165 9.38 4.45 -0.41
C TYR A 165 10.28 3.25 -0.09
N LEU A 166 11.46 3.17 -0.69
CA LEU A 166 12.45 2.15 -0.33
C LEU A 166 13.00 2.41 1.09
N GLU A 167 13.31 3.67 1.43
CA GLU A 167 13.73 4.04 2.79
C GLU A 167 12.64 3.67 3.81
N MET A 168 11.36 4.00 3.57
CA MET A 168 10.26 3.56 4.44
C MET A 168 10.20 2.05 4.60
N ALA A 169 10.39 1.28 3.53
CA ALA A 169 10.36 -0.18 3.58
C ALA A 169 11.53 -0.73 4.43
N TYR A 170 12.74 -0.26 4.19
CA TYR A 170 13.92 -0.73 4.92
C TYR A 170 13.94 -0.28 6.39
N ASP A 171 13.55 0.96 6.67
CA ASP A 171 13.53 1.51 8.04
C ASP A 171 12.51 0.80 8.96
N ASN A 172 11.49 0.16 8.38
CA ASN A 172 10.42 -0.51 9.12
C ASN A 172 10.42 -2.04 8.94
N ASP A 173 11.44 -2.61 8.32
CA ASP A 173 11.46 -4.04 7.93
C ASP A 173 10.20 -4.50 7.15
N ALA A 174 9.58 -3.56 6.45
CA ALA A 174 8.37 -3.75 5.65
C ALA A 174 8.70 -4.01 4.18
N TRP A 175 7.70 -4.43 3.41
CA TRP A 175 7.83 -4.64 1.97
C TRP A 175 7.49 -3.36 1.19
N CYS A 176 8.00 -3.26 -0.04
CA CYS A 176 7.62 -2.20 -0.98
C CYS A 176 6.91 -2.79 -2.19
N ALA A 177 5.70 -2.32 -2.50
CA ALA A 177 5.02 -2.60 -3.76
C ALA A 177 5.44 -1.55 -4.80
N PRO A 178 6.26 -1.88 -5.82
CA PRO A 178 6.98 -0.92 -6.66
C PRO A 178 6.13 -0.39 -7.82
N VAL A 179 4.91 0.10 -7.53
CA VAL A 179 3.98 0.56 -8.59
C VAL A 179 4.59 1.70 -9.40
N GLY A 180 5.25 2.67 -8.75
CA GLY A 180 5.92 3.77 -9.45
C GLY A 180 7.04 3.32 -10.40
N MET A 181 7.75 2.23 -10.06
CA MET A 181 8.78 1.66 -10.95
C MET A 181 8.13 1.00 -12.19
N ALA A 182 7.07 0.22 -11.99
CA ALA A 182 6.30 -0.37 -13.08
C ALA A 182 5.66 0.72 -13.97
N TRP A 183 5.12 1.77 -13.34
CA TRP A 183 4.54 2.91 -14.04
C TRP A 183 5.56 3.63 -14.93
N ARG A 184 6.78 3.87 -14.41
CA ARG A 184 7.89 4.44 -15.18
C ARG A 184 8.23 3.59 -16.40
N ARG A 185 8.28 2.27 -16.23
CA ARG A 185 8.57 1.33 -17.30
C ARG A 185 7.48 1.37 -18.39
N VAL A 186 6.20 1.28 -18.02
CA VAL A 186 5.11 1.35 -19.01
C VAL A 186 5.14 2.68 -19.76
N ARG A 187 5.37 3.80 -19.08
CA ARG A 187 5.48 5.11 -19.74
C ARG A 187 6.61 5.17 -20.77
N ALA A 188 7.72 4.50 -20.51
CA ALA A 188 8.87 4.48 -21.43
C ALA A 188 8.67 3.53 -22.61
N GLU A 189 8.15 2.32 -22.35
CA GLU A 189 8.00 1.28 -23.36
C GLU A 189 6.70 1.42 -24.19
N ARG A 190 5.65 1.94 -23.58
CA ARG A 190 4.31 2.08 -24.20
C ARG A 190 3.73 3.48 -23.91
N PRO A 191 4.30 4.52 -24.51
CA PRO A 191 3.82 5.90 -24.34
C PRO A 191 2.39 6.13 -24.86
N ASP A 192 1.87 5.21 -25.67
CA ASP A 192 0.50 5.13 -26.16
C ASP A 192 -0.51 4.67 -25.07
N TYR A 193 -0.05 4.05 -23.97
CA TYR A 193 -0.93 3.58 -22.90
C TYR A 193 -1.34 4.71 -21.95
N VAL A 194 -2.64 4.91 -21.80
CA VAL A 194 -3.22 5.98 -20.97
C VAL A 194 -3.29 5.54 -19.52
N LEU A 195 -2.20 5.80 -18.77
CA LEU A 195 -2.14 5.46 -17.35
C LEU A 195 -2.80 6.48 -16.42
N TYR A 196 -2.88 7.74 -16.84
CA TYR A 196 -3.42 8.85 -16.03
C TYR A 196 -4.85 9.18 -16.39
N ALA A 197 -5.61 9.64 -15.41
CA ALA A 197 -6.85 10.35 -15.64
C ALA A 197 -6.58 11.73 -16.30
N GLN A 198 -7.64 12.44 -16.66
CA GLN A 198 -7.53 13.75 -17.35
C GLN A 198 -6.77 14.81 -16.54
N ASP A 199 -6.76 14.71 -15.22
CA ASP A 199 -6.06 15.63 -14.31
C ASP A 199 -4.54 15.45 -14.28
N CYS A 200 -4.00 14.45 -14.98
CA CYS A 200 -2.57 14.18 -15.11
C CYS A 200 -1.86 13.72 -13.82
N PHE A 201 -2.59 13.33 -12.76
CA PHE A 201 -1.98 12.80 -11.54
C PHE A 201 -2.74 11.61 -10.96
N HIS A 202 -4.08 11.58 -10.96
CA HIS A 202 -4.82 10.38 -10.58
C HIS A 202 -4.66 9.26 -11.63
N PRO A 203 -4.86 8.00 -11.22
CA PRO A 203 -4.79 6.89 -12.16
C PRO A 203 -6.03 6.83 -13.05
N GLY A 204 -5.82 6.67 -14.34
CA GLY A 204 -6.86 6.17 -15.25
C GLY A 204 -7.15 4.68 -14.98
N PRO A 205 -8.15 4.09 -15.65
CA PRO A 205 -8.48 2.66 -15.47
C PRO A 205 -7.29 1.73 -15.67
N LEU A 206 -6.51 1.91 -16.74
CA LEU A 206 -5.29 1.11 -16.99
C LEU A 206 -4.21 1.32 -15.95
N GLY A 207 -4.06 2.54 -15.44
CA GLY A 207 -3.13 2.84 -14.35
C GLY A 207 -3.50 2.14 -13.04
N SER A 208 -4.79 2.14 -12.68
CA SER A 208 -5.27 1.39 -11.51
C SER A 208 -5.11 -0.12 -11.69
N TYR A 209 -5.31 -0.64 -12.89
CA TYR A 209 -5.10 -2.04 -13.21
C TYR A 209 -3.61 -2.42 -13.07
N LEU A 210 -2.68 -1.60 -13.58
CA LEU A 210 -1.25 -1.78 -13.37
C LEU A 210 -0.90 -1.80 -11.88
N ALA A 211 -1.40 -0.83 -11.12
CA ALA A 211 -1.19 -0.76 -9.67
C ALA A 211 -1.69 -2.02 -8.96
N ALA A 212 -2.89 -2.48 -9.30
CA ALA A 212 -3.49 -3.68 -8.75
C ALA A 212 -2.66 -4.94 -9.07
N LYS A 213 -2.16 -5.07 -10.30
CA LYS A 213 -1.27 -6.17 -10.70
C LYS A 213 0.04 -6.18 -9.91
N VAL A 214 0.68 -5.02 -9.73
CA VAL A 214 1.92 -4.90 -8.95
C VAL A 214 1.69 -5.27 -7.48
N ILE A 215 0.65 -4.69 -6.86
CA ILE A 215 0.34 -4.95 -5.45
C ILE A 215 0.01 -6.43 -5.23
N PHE A 216 -0.83 -7.02 -6.10
CA PHE A 216 -1.13 -8.44 -5.96
C PHE A 216 0.10 -9.32 -6.23
N THR A 217 0.97 -8.97 -7.17
CA THR A 217 2.24 -9.70 -7.38
C THR A 217 3.12 -9.64 -6.12
N THR A 218 3.15 -8.49 -5.44
CA THR A 218 3.87 -8.33 -4.16
C THR A 218 3.32 -9.26 -3.08
N ILE A 219 2.00 -9.40 -2.97
CA ILE A 219 1.33 -10.33 -2.04
C ILE A 219 1.55 -11.78 -2.46
N TYR A 220 1.32 -12.11 -3.73
CA TYR A 220 1.28 -13.48 -4.26
C TYR A 220 2.66 -14.14 -4.38
N GLY A 221 3.62 -13.37 -4.83
CA GLY A 221 5.02 -13.73 -4.78
C GLY A 221 5.55 -14.70 -5.78
N LYS A 222 4.80 -15.03 -6.76
CA LYS A 222 5.16 -15.94 -7.83
C LYS A 222 4.45 -15.55 -9.13
N PRO A 223 4.88 -16.09 -10.28
CA PRO A 223 4.19 -15.88 -11.55
C PRO A 223 2.73 -16.33 -11.49
N TYR A 224 1.86 -15.62 -12.19
CA TYR A 224 0.44 -15.99 -12.28
C TYR A 224 0.27 -17.28 -13.09
N GLN A 225 -0.62 -18.13 -12.62
CA GLN A 225 -0.98 -19.38 -13.31
C GLN A 225 -2.03 -19.15 -14.38
N THR A 226 -2.89 -18.16 -14.20
CA THR A 226 -4.00 -17.83 -15.09
C THR A 226 -3.92 -16.35 -15.45
N ALA A 227 -4.07 -16.03 -16.73
CA ALA A 227 -4.20 -14.64 -17.17
C ALA A 227 -5.48 -14.03 -16.56
N CYS A 228 -5.39 -12.75 -16.19
CA CYS A 228 -6.52 -11.98 -15.71
C CYS A 228 -6.56 -10.69 -16.52
N THR A 229 -7.42 -10.63 -17.52
CA THR A 229 -7.52 -9.49 -18.42
C THR A 229 -8.48 -8.41 -17.92
N LEU A 230 -9.46 -8.81 -17.08
CA LEU A 230 -10.64 -7.98 -16.78
C LEU A 230 -11.25 -7.44 -18.09
N ASP A 231 -11.55 -6.15 -18.13
CA ASP A 231 -12.18 -5.49 -19.31
C ASP A 231 -11.14 -4.92 -20.30
N PHE A 232 -9.84 -5.30 -20.18
CA PHE A 232 -8.78 -4.80 -21.06
C PHE A 232 -8.52 -5.77 -22.22
N PRO A 233 -8.11 -5.26 -23.41
CA PRO A 233 -7.64 -6.10 -24.50
C PRO A 233 -6.54 -7.05 -24.04
N ALA A 234 -6.58 -8.29 -24.53
CA ALA A 234 -5.67 -9.36 -24.06
C ALA A 234 -4.18 -8.95 -24.15
N GLU A 235 -3.75 -8.40 -25.29
CA GLU A 235 -2.37 -7.92 -25.49
C GLU A 235 -1.96 -6.88 -24.43
N GLN A 236 -2.86 -5.92 -24.16
CA GLN A 236 -2.60 -4.87 -23.17
C GLN A 236 -2.52 -5.45 -21.76
N ALA A 237 -3.45 -6.33 -21.41
CA ALA A 237 -3.50 -6.98 -20.09
C ALA A 237 -2.29 -7.88 -19.85
N GLU A 238 -1.86 -8.64 -20.85
CA GLU A 238 -0.67 -9.51 -20.79
C GLU A 238 0.61 -8.68 -20.64
N TYR A 239 0.73 -7.58 -21.39
CA TYR A 239 1.85 -6.67 -21.24
C TYR A 239 1.93 -6.09 -19.83
N ILE A 240 0.83 -5.56 -19.31
CA ILE A 240 0.74 -5.00 -17.96
C ILE A 240 1.08 -6.07 -16.90
N GLN A 241 0.56 -7.29 -17.06
CA GLN A 241 0.86 -8.40 -16.16
C GLN A 241 2.35 -8.75 -16.17
N ARG A 242 2.97 -8.85 -17.34
CA ARG A 242 4.40 -9.12 -17.48
C ARG A 242 5.24 -8.04 -16.81
N VAL A 243 4.94 -6.76 -17.06
CA VAL A 243 5.65 -5.63 -16.42
C VAL A 243 5.52 -5.70 -14.90
N ALA A 244 4.32 -5.93 -14.38
CA ALA A 244 4.09 -6.04 -12.95
C ALA A 244 4.90 -7.19 -12.31
N GLN A 245 4.86 -8.38 -12.92
CA GLN A 245 5.58 -9.54 -12.42
C GLN A 245 7.10 -9.33 -12.46
N GLN A 246 7.64 -8.85 -13.56
CA GLN A 246 9.07 -8.60 -13.69
C GLN A 246 9.53 -7.53 -12.70
N THR A 247 8.80 -6.42 -12.59
CA THR A 247 9.17 -5.33 -11.68
C THR A 247 9.22 -5.79 -10.20
N VAL A 248 8.36 -6.72 -9.81
CA VAL A 248 8.38 -7.25 -8.43
C VAL A 248 9.38 -8.40 -8.29
N LEU A 249 9.24 -9.45 -9.12
CA LEU A 249 9.92 -10.73 -8.88
C LEU A 249 11.42 -10.68 -9.17
N GLU A 250 11.87 -9.79 -10.06
CA GLU A 250 13.28 -9.58 -10.36
C GLU A 250 13.97 -8.61 -9.37
N ASN A 251 13.22 -8.00 -8.42
CA ASN A 251 13.73 -6.97 -7.52
C ASN A 251 13.44 -7.26 -6.03
N LEU A 252 13.22 -8.50 -5.63
CA LEU A 252 12.80 -8.86 -4.26
C LEU A 252 13.69 -8.25 -3.18
N THR A 253 15.01 -8.32 -3.35
CA THR A 253 15.98 -7.74 -2.39
C THR A 253 15.83 -6.23 -2.31
N LEU A 254 15.79 -5.52 -3.44
CA LEU A 254 15.62 -4.07 -3.48
C LEU A 254 14.31 -3.63 -2.79
N LEU A 255 13.26 -4.43 -2.90
CA LEU A 255 11.93 -4.16 -2.35
C LEU A 255 11.76 -4.64 -0.91
N ASN A 256 12.83 -5.12 -0.28
CA ASN A 256 12.85 -5.74 1.06
C ASN A 256 11.82 -6.88 1.22
N ILE A 257 11.50 -7.59 0.12
CA ILE A 257 10.57 -8.71 0.14
C ILE A 257 11.31 -9.97 0.58
N LYS A 258 11.06 -10.39 1.81
CA LYS A 258 11.60 -11.63 2.41
C LYS A 258 10.58 -12.75 2.25
N ARG A 259 11.03 -13.91 1.81
CA ARG A 259 10.20 -15.11 1.58
C ARG A 259 10.87 -16.34 2.09
#